data_3c71ad0e954f0596582548b4ce06dbc8
#
_entry.id   3c71ad0e954f0596582548b4ce06dbc8
#
_cell.length_a   1.000
_cell.length_b   1.000
_cell.length_c   1.000
_cell.angle_alpha   90.00
_cell.angle_beta   90.00
_cell.angle_gamma   90.00
#
_symmetry.space_group_name_H-M   'P 1'
#
loop_
_entity.id
_entity.type
_entity.pdbx_description
1 polymer ?
#
loop_
_entity_poly.entity_id
_entity_poly.type
_entity_poly.pdbx_seq_one_letter_code
_entity_poly.pdbx_strand_id
1 'polypeptide(L)'
;MSSHLPKFDLLVVGAGINGAGIARDAAGRGLKVLIVERGDIACGTSQWSTKLIHGGLRYLEQYEFRLVRESLAEREVVLRQAPHLVEPLLFVLPHEPHLRPAWLLRAGLFLYDHLGRRETLPRSFAVNLSKTPWGAGLKPTFGTGFVYADARVDDARLVVCNVMDAALHDADVRVHTALVSARRDHDGAGPFWRATLRDDAGVTSEATAKVLVNAAGNWVKRVREAINGVPSKESIRHVKGSHIIVPRVHEGTHAYILQNADKRIVFIIPYQDRYSLIGTTDVAMDGFEEPAISEQEVNYLLDLANTYLAQPLARSDVVWTYSGVRPLYDDGSADPSSITRDYVFKLDTDDGRGAAALSIYGGKITTYRKLAEHALQDLAPHLPSMPARWTANAVLPGGDLPPGGFGELLGELTGRYSRLPGEVVRGLAHRHGTTALSILGDAMAPSDLGEDFSQGLTAAEIDYLVDEEWARTGEDVLWRRTKCGLGMSKANRDRVDAYVARVARTLPVPA
;
A
#
# COMPACT_ATOMS: atom_id res chain seq x y z
N MET A 1 41.92 14.20 -2.65
CA MET A 1 41.07 14.11 -1.45
C MET A 1 40.28 12.81 -1.58
N SER A 2 40.53 11.83 -0.72
CA SER A 2 39.75 10.60 -0.69
C SER A 2 38.35 10.95 -0.17
N SER A 3 37.36 11.04 -1.03
CA SER A 3 35.98 11.18 -0.63
C SER A 3 35.59 9.91 0.14
N HIS A 4 35.36 10.00 1.45
CA HIS A 4 34.80 8.90 2.20
C HIS A 4 33.39 8.68 1.68
N LEU A 5 33.21 7.60 0.89
CA LEU A 5 31.88 7.16 0.46
C LEU A 5 31.06 6.78 1.70
N PRO A 6 29.77 7.14 1.77
CA PRO A 6 28.89 6.71 2.84
C PRO A 6 28.90 5.19 2.94
N LYS A 7 29.08 4.64 4.16
CA LYS A 7 29.03 3.19 4.40
C LYS A 7 27.72 2.84 5.06
N PHE A 8 26.92 2.01 4.39
CA PHE A 8 25.67 1.48 4.89
C PHE A 8 25.79 0.00 5.22
N ASP A 9 24.97 -0.48 6.15
CA ASP A 9 24.83 -1.91 6.38
C ASP A 9 23.88 -2.52 5.33
N LEU A 10 22.85 -1.77 4.92
CA LEU A 10 21.83 -2.23 4.00
C LEU A 10 21.51 -1.17 2.94
N LEU A 11 21.55 -1.55 1.66
CA LEU A 11 20.99 -0.79 0.55
C LEU A 11 19.68 -1.46 0.10
N VAL A 12 18.58 -0.75 0.20
CA VAL A 12 17.26 -1.18 -0.27
C VAL A 12 16.92 -0.46 -1.57
N VAL A 13 16.64 -1.22 -2.63
CA VAL A 13 16.25 -0.69 -3.95
C VAL A 13 14.75 -0.88 -4.14
N GLY A 14 14.01 0.23 -4.17
CA GLY A 14 12.56 0.29 -4.31
C GLY A 14 11.86 0.66 -3.00
N ALA A 15 11.08 1.76 -3.01
CA ALA A 15 10.27 2.24 -1.90
C ALA A 15 8.77 1.89 -2.07
N GLY A 16 8.47 0.70 -2.58
CA GLY A 16 7.17 0.05 -2.42
C GLY A 16 7.02 -0.53 -1.02
N ILE A 17 5.85 -1.13 -0.72
CA ILE A 17 5.52 -1.62 0.63
C ILE A 17 6.56 -2.61 1.20
N ASN A 18 7.15 -3.48 0.37
CA ASN A 18 8.16 -4.44 0.82
C ASN A 18 9.47 -3.75 1.18
N GLY A 19 9.98 -2.85 0.33
CA GLY A 19 11.21 -2.12 0.60
C GLY A 19 11.07 -1.17 1.78
N ALA A 20 9.96 -0.44 1.87
CA ALA A 20 9.63 0.43 2.99
C ALA A 20 9.59 -0.34 4.33
N GLY A 21 8.92 -1.51 4.35
CA GLY A 21 8.86 -2.35 5.55
C GLY A 21 10.22 -2.89 5.98
N ILE A 22 11.07 -3.30 5.03
CA ILE A 22 12.43 -3.78 5.31
C ILE A 22 13.32 -2.64 5.82
N ALA A 23 13.27 -1.47 5.17
CA ALA A 23 14.04 -0.30 5.60
C ALA A 23 13.66 0.12 7.02
N ARG A 24 12.35 0.15 7.33
CA ARG A 24 11.82 0.43 8.66
C ARG A 24 12.34 -0.56 9.71
N ASP A 25 12.17 -1.87 9.45
CA ASP A 25 12.56 -2.89 10.43
C ASP A 25 14.08 -2.88 10.66
N ALA A 26 14.86 -2.70 9.59
CA ALA A 26 16.32 -2.64 9.66
C ALA A 26 16.83 -1.39 10.42
N ALA A 27 16.31 -0.21 10.09
CA ALA A 27 16.70 1.04 10.72
C ALA A 27 16.36 1.05 12.21
N GLY A 28 15.14 0.61 12.59
CA GLY A 28 14.75 0.51 13.99
C GLY A 28 15.50 -0.57 14.79
N ARG A 29 16.26 -1.45 14.13
CA ARG A 29 17.24 -2.35 14.74
C ARG A 29 18.66 -1.77 14.76
N GLY A 30 18.81 -0.48 14.44
CA GLY A 30 20.09 0.23 14.48
C GLY A 30 21.02 -0.01 13.32
N LEU A 31 20.56 -0.60 12.21
CA LEU A 31 21.35 -0.72 11.01
C LEU A 31 21.38 0.62 10.26
N LYS A 32 22.51 0.93 9.62
CA LYS A 32 22.64 2.06 8.70
C LYS A 32 22.01 1.68 7.36
N VAL A 33 20.84 2.24 7.06
CA VAL A 33 20.04 1.91 5.89
C VAL A 33 20.06 3.04 4.88
N LEU A 34 20.30 2.70 3.60
CA LEU A 34 19.99 3.56 2.46
C LEU A 34 18.84 2.94 1.69
N ILE A 35 17.76 3.68 1.49
CA ILE A 35 16.66 3.29 0.61
C ILE A 35 16.65 4.22 -0.61
N VAL A 36 16.65 3.65 -1.80
CA VAL A 36 16.59 4.40 -3.06
C VAL A 36 15.36 4.02 -3.86
N GLU A 37 14.66 5.02 -4.40
CA GLU A 37 13.50 4.87 -5.27
C GLU A 37 13.67 5.74 -6.51
N ARG A 38 13.53 5.13 -7.69
CA ARG A 38 13.71 5.84 -8.97
C ARG A 38 12.63 6.89 -9.25
N GLY A 39 11.47 6.74 -8.66
CA GLY A 39 10.36 7.68 -8.72
C GLY A 39 9.99 8.17 -7.32
N ASP A 40 8.68 8.29 -7.07
CA ASP A 40 8.16 8.62 -5.75
C ASP A 40 7.87 7.36 -4.92
N ILE A 41 7.78 7.52 -3.60
CA ILE A 41 7.37 6.47 -2.65
C ILE A 41 6.00 5.90 -3.08
N ALA A 42 5.87 4.58 -3.09
CA ALA A 42 4.67 3.84 -3.49
C ALA A 42 4.25 3.98 -4.97
N CYS A 43 5.01 4.64 -5.85
CA CYS A 43 4.61 4.92 -7.24
C CYS A 43 4.36 3.66 -8.10
N GLY A 44 4.85 2.50 -7.67
CA GLY A 44 4.59 1.21 -8.34
C GLY A 44 3.24 0.58 -7.93
N THR A 45 3.22 -0.74 -7.81
CA THR A 45 2.01 -1.55 -7.49
C THR A 45 1.34 -1.16 -6.18
N SER A 46 2.10 -0.65 -5.20
CA SER A 46 1.64 -0.43 -3.83
C SER A 46 0.48 0.56 -3.70
N GLN A 47 0.37 1.57 -4.58
CA GLN A 47 -0.74 2.53 -4.59
C GLN A 47 -2.00 2.02 -5.33
N TRP A 48 -1.87 0.93 -6.10
CA TRP A 48 -2.91 0.42 -7.00
C TRP A 48 -3.56 -0.86 -6.48
N SER A 49 -3.54 -1.09 -5.16
CA SER A 49 -4.20 -2.23 -4.54
C SER A 49 -5.73 -2.06 -4.51
N THR A 50 -6.44 -3.10 -4.10
CA THR A 50 -7.89 -3.01 -3.79
C THR A 50 -8.14 -2.25 -2.46
N LYS A 51 -7.08 -1.72 -1.84
CA LYS A 51 -7.11 -0.94 -0.59
C LYS A 51 -7.68 -1.71 0.60
N LEU A 52 -7.31 -2.98 0.69
CA LEU A 52 -7.74 -3.90 1.75
C LEU A 52 -6.53 -4.51 2.49
N ILE A 53 -6.66 -4.61 3.81
CA ILE A 53 -5.85 -5.46 4.68
C ILE A 53 -6.75 -6.60 5.10
N HIS A 54 -6.55 -7.78 4.50
CA HIS A 54 -7.49 -8.87 4.62
C HIS A 54 -6.83 -10.25 4.68
N GLY A 55 -7.49 -11.21 5.33
CA GLY A 55 -7.00 -12.58 5.44
C GLY A 55 -7.06 -13.36 4.14
N GLY A 56 -7.90 -12.92 3.18
CA GLY A 56 -8.06 -13.60 1.90
C GLY A 56 -8.94 -14.85 2.00
N LEU A 57 -10.22 -14.66 2.33
CA LEU A 57 -11.22 -15.73 2.49
C LEU A 57 -11.20 -16.75 1.34
N ARG A 58 -10.97 -16.30 0.09
CA ARG A 58 -10.89 -17.16 -1.09
C ARG A 58 -9.75 -18.19 -1.03
N TYR A 59 -8.64 -17.89 -0.34
CA TYR A 59 -7.50 -18.81 -0.26
C TYR A 59 -7.80 -20.04 0.59
N LEU A 60 -8.86 -20.03 1.41
CA LEU A 60 -9.35 -21.24 2.08
C LEU A 60 -9.77 -22.33 1.11
N GLU A 61 -10.28 -21.94 -0.07
CA GLU A 61 -10.68 -22.87 -1.14
C GLU A 61 -9.47 -23.51 -1.84
N GLN A 62 -8.33 -22.84 -1.75
CA GLN A 62 -7.04 -23.32 -2.28
C GLN A 62 -6.22 -24.05 -1.20
N TYR A 63 -6.82 -24.26 -0.01
CA TYR A 63 -6.18 -24.91 1.14
C TYR A 63 -4.93 -24.16 1.69
N GLU A 64 -4.79 -22.87 1.38
CA GLU A 64 -3.67 -22.03 1.81
C GLU A 64 -3.86 -21.51 3.26
N PHE A 65 -4.09 -22.46 4.20
CA PHE A 65 -4.41 -22.15 5.59
C PHE A 65 -3.31 -21.36 6.32
N ARG A 66 -2.04 -21.65 6.00
CA ARG A 66 -0.89 -20.93 6.58
C ARG A 66 -0.92 -19.47 6.20
N LEU A 67 -1.10 -19.19 4.90
CA LEU A 67 -1.15 -17.84 4.36
C LEU A 67 -2.33 -17.04 4.92
N VAL A 68 -3.52 -17.67 5.04
CA VAL A 68 -4.71 -17.05 5.65
C VAL A 68 -4.45 -16.73 7.11
N ARG A 69 -3.90 -17.67 7.88
CA ARG A 69 -3.60 -17.47 9.30
C ARG A 69 -2.61 -16.32 9.53
N GLU A 70 -1.54 -16.26 8.74
CA GLU A 70 -0.55 -15.18 8.81
C GLU A 70 -1.19 -13.83 8.43
N SER A 71 -1.97 -13.79 7.34
CA SER A 71 -2.66 -12.57 6.93
C SER A 71 -3.67 -12.07 7.97
N LEU A 72 -4.40 -12.96 8.64
CA LEU A 72 -5.33 -12.59 9.72
C LEU A 72 -4.60 -12.04 10.95
N ALA A 73 -3.45 -12.61 11.30
CA ALA A 73 -2.63 -12.12 12.41
C ALA A 73 -2.04 -10.74 12.09
N GLU A 74 -1.47 -10.57 10.89
CA GLU A 74 -0.89 -9.30 10.46
C GLU A 74 -1.95 -8.20 10.30
N ARG A 75 -3.17 -8.52 9.89
CA ARG A 75 -4.29 -7.57 9.84
C ARG A 75 -4.53 -6.90 11.20
N GLU A 76 -4.54 -7.66 12.29
CA GLU A 76 -4.70 -7.11 13.65
C GLU A 76 -3.49 -6.24 14.05
N VAL A 77 -2.28 -6.62 13.62
CA VAL A 77 -1.08 -5.81 13.88
C VAL A 77 -1.17 -4.47 13.16
N VAL A 78 -1.50 -4.47 11.85
CA VAL A 78 -1.54 -3.24 11.04
C VAL A 78 -2.68 -2.31 11.48
N LEU A 79 -3.84 -2.86 11.91
CA LEU A 79 -4.93 -2.09 12.54
C LEU A 79 -4.45 -1.31 13.77
N ARG A 80 -3.57 -1.89 14.61
CA ARG A 80 -3.01 -1.21 15.77
C ARG A 80 -1.90 -0.23 15.43
N GLN A 81 -1.12 -0.51 14.39
CA GLN A 81 0.02 0.32 14.00
C GLN A 81 -0.36 1.63 13.33
N ALA A 82 -1.42 1.62 12.54
CA ALA A 82 -1.84 2.76 11.74
C ALA A 82 -3.37 2.95 11.79
N PRO A 83 -3.96 3.14 12.97
CA PRO A 83 -5.43 3.17 13.13
C PRO A 83 -6.12 4.37 12.45
N HIS A 84 -5.36 5.37 12.02
CA HIS A 84 -5.85 6.48 11.17
C HIS A 84 -5.87 6.14 9.68
N LEU A 85 -5.10 5.13 9.24
CA LEU A 85 -5.00 4.69 7.84
C LEU A 85 -5.68 3.35 7.58
N VAL A 86 -5.81 2.52 8.62
CA VAL A 86 -6.34 1.16 8.52
C VAL A 86 -7.52 1.04 9.47
N GLU A 87 -8.70 0.82 8.90
CA GLU A 87 -9.95 0.81 9.63
C GLU A 87 -10.71 -0.50 9.43
N PRO A 88 -11.43 -0.97 10.48
CA PRO A 88 -12.35 -2.10 10.34
C PRO A 88 -13.35 -1.90 9.20
N LEU A 89 -13.54 -2.92 8.37
CA LEU A 89 -14.54 -2.92 7.30
C LEU A 89 -15.32 -4.22 7.34
N LEU A 90 -16.65 -4.10 7.39
CA LEU A 90 -17.55 -5.24 7.30
C LEU A 90 -17.88 -5.52 5.83
N PHE A 91 -17.80 -6.77 5.46
CA PHE A 91 -18.13 -7.26 4.13
C PHE A 91 -19.41 -8.04 4.16
N VAL A 92 -20.30 -7.71 3.27
CA VAL A 92 -21.53 -8.44 3.02
C VAL A 92 -21.36 -9.30 1.78
N LEU A 93 -21.57 -10.60 1.94
CA LEU A 93 -21.62 -11.59 0.86
C LEU A 93 -23.07 -11.95 0.61
N PRO A 94 -23.72 -11.42 -0.44
CA PRO A 94 -25.06 -11.85 -0.83
C PRO A 94 -25.02 -13.34 -1.23
N HIS A 95 -25.94 -14.13 -0.69
CA HIS A 95 -26.01 -15.56 -0.96
C HIS A 95 -26.83 -15.86 -2.20
N GLU A 96 -26.22 -16.54 -3.14
CA GLU A 96 -26.86 -17.09 -4.34
C GLU A 96 -26.81 -18.62 -4.28
N PRO A 97 -27.98 -19.32 -4.15
CA PRO A 97 -28.02 -20.76 -3.94
C PRO A 97 -27.33 -21.58 -5.04
N HIS A 98 -27.31 -21.08 -6.28
CA HIS A 98 -26.72 -21.76 -7.42
C HIS A 98 -25.18 -21.73 -7.43
N LEU A 99 -24.54 -20.81 -6.65
CA LEU A 99 -23.08 -20.72 -6.57
C LEU A 99 -22.52 -21.67 -5.50
N ARG A 100 -23.03 -21.58 -4.26
CA ARG A 100 -22.57 -22.41 -3.13
C ARG A 100 -23.68 -22.60 -2.09
N PRO A 101 -23.78 -23.78 -1.45
CA PRO A 101 -24.71 -23.96 -0.34
C PRO A 101 -24.39 -23.05 0.85
N ALA A 102 -25.42 -22.50 1.50
CA ALA A 102 -25.27 -21.59 2.65
C ALA A 102 -24.47 -22.21 3.81
N TRP A 103 -24.68 -23.51 4.08
CA TRP A 103 -23.94 -24.21 5.14
C TRP A 103 -22.43 -24.25 4.89
N LEU A 104 -22.00 -24.39 3.61
CA LEU A 104 -20.58 -24.40 3.25
C LEU A 104 -19.94 -23.02 3.46
N LEU A 105 -20.64 -21.95 3.07
CA LEU A 105 -20.20 -20.57 3.33
C LEU A 105 -20.09 -20.32 4.84
N ARG A 106 -21.04 -20.78 5.65
CA ARG A 106 -21.01 -20.67 7.12
C ARG A 106 -19.81 -21.43 7.71
N ALA A 107 -19.54 -22.63 7.22
CA ALA A 107 -18.38 -23.42 7.67
C ALA A 107 -17.04 -22.71 7.31
N GLY A 108 -16.94 -22.18 6.09
CA GLY A 108 -15.77 -21.40 5.64
C GLY A 108 -15.56 -20.13 6.47
N LEU A 109 -16.62 -19.37 6.76
CA LEU A 109 -16.55 -18.18 7.61
C LEU A 109 -16.24 -18.53 9.07
N PHE A 110 -16.79 -19.63 9.59
CA PHE A 110 -16.43 -20.12 10.93
C PHE A 110 -14.92 -20.43 11.00
N LEU A 111 -14.39 -21.13 10.00
CA LEU A 111 -12.95 -21.40 9.93
C LEU A 111 -12.14 -20.11 9.84
N TYR A 112 -12.56 -19.17 8.99
CA TYR A 112 -11.92 -17.85 8.84
C TYR A 112 -11.87 -17.10 10.18
N ASP A 113 -12.96 -17.14 10.94
CA ASP A 113 -13.05 -16.52 12.25
C ASP A 113 -12.12 -17.13 13.30
N HIS A 114 -11.65 -18.38 13.12
CA HIS A 114 -10.89 -19.13 14.12
C HIS A 114 -9.45 -19.47 13.72
N LEU A 115 -9.06 -19.21 12.46
CA LEU A 115 -7.70 -19.45 11.99
C LEU A 115 -6.66 -18.48 12.56
N GLY A 116 -7.05 -17.24 12.85
CA GLY A 116 -6.20 -16.22 13.43
C GLY A 116 -6.70 -15.73 14.78
N ARG A 117 -5.79 -15.21 15.63
CA ARG A 117 -6.21 -14.46 16.81
C ARG A 117 -6.90 -13.19 16.36
N ARG A 118 -8.07 -12.95 16.92
CA ARG A 118 -8.88 -11.79 16.62
C ARG A 118 -9.03 -10.96 17.88
N GLU A 119 -8.69 -9.68 17.80
CA GLU A 119 -8.66 -8.77 18.94
C GLU A 119 -9.69 -7.65 18.79
N THR A 120 -9.79 -7.05 17.59
CA THR A 120 -10.60 -5.85 17.36
C THR A 120 -11.87 -6.11 16.54
N LEU A 121 -11.86 -7.11 15.67
CA LEU A 121 -12.90 -7.31 14.67
C LEU A 121 -14.02 -8.27 15.16
N PRO A 122 -15.30 -8.04 14.77
CA PRO A 122 -16.42 -8.91 15.16
C PRO A 122 -16.39 -10.25 14.42
N ARG A 123 -17.16 -11.22 14.93
CA ARG A 123 -17.42 -12.52 14.29
C ARG A 123 -18.33 -12.38 13.08
N SER A 124 -18.22 -13.34 12.16
CA SER A 124 -19.15 -13.46 11.06
C SER A 124 -20.55 -13.88 11.52
N PHE A 125 -21.57 -13.38 10.83
CA PHE A 125 -22.97 -13.69 11.12
C PHE A 125 -23.80 -13.69 9.83
N ALA A 126 -25.00 -14.32 9.88
CA ALA A 126 -25.94 -14.32 8.78
C ALA A 126 -26.96 -13.17 8.97
N VAL A 127 -27.41 -12.59 7.87
CA VAL A 127 -28.38 -11.50 7.85
C VAL A 127 -29.48 -11.72 6.81
N ASN A 128 -30.61 -11.10 7.02
CA ASN A 128 -31.64 -10.97 6.00
C ASN A 128 -31.46 -9.64 5.28
N LEU A 129 -31.02 -9.68 4.03
CA LEU A 129 -30.68 -8.49 3.23
C LEU A 129 -31.91 -7.66 2.88
N SER A 130 -33.08 -8.29 2.67
CA SER A 130 -34.33 -7.58 2.33
C SER A 130 -34.99 -6.84 3.51
N LYS A 131 -34.54 -7.13 4.75
CA LYS A 131 -35.14 -6.58 5.98
C LYS A 131 -34.14 -5.76 6.82
N THR A 132 -32.89 -5.61 6.39
CA THR A 132 -31.84 -4.95 7.16
C THR A 132 -31.04 -3.97 6.30
N PRO A 133 -30.37 -2.98 6.90
CA PRO A 133 -29.52 -2.05 6.16
C PRO A 133 -28.36 -2.72 5.38
N TRP A 134 -28.03 -3.98 5.70
CA TRP A 134 -26.99 -4.73 5.00
C TRP A 134 -27.28 -5.01 3.53
N GLY A 135 -28.54 -4.89 3.09
CA GLY A 135 -28.93 -5.02 1.70
C GLY A 135 -29.10 -3.70 0.96
N ALA A 136 -28.67 -2.57 1.55
CA ALA A 136 -28.81 -1.25 0.93
C ALA A 136 -28.16 -1.18 -0.45
N GLY A 137 -28.91 -0.73 -1.45
CA GLY A 137 -28.45 -0.65 -2.83
C GLY A 137 -28.50 -1.97 -3.62
N LEU A 138 -28.74 -3.12 -2.98
CA LEU A 138 -28.92 -4.40 -3.67
C LEU A 138 -30.35 -4.59 -4.17
N LYS A 139 -30.53 -5.42 -5.19
CA LYS A 139 -31.85 -5.86 -5.65
C LYS A 139 -32.61 -6.56 -4.52
N PRO A 140 -33.91 -6.35 -4.39
CA PRO A 140 -34.72 -6.96 -3.32
C PRO A 140 -34.85 -8.51 -3.43
N THR A 141 -34.38 -9.08 -4.53
CA THR A 141 -34.34 -10.54 -4.74
C THR A 141 -33.32 -11.26 -3.85
N PHE A 142 -32.31 -10.53 -3.31
CA PHE A 142 -31.36 -11.10 -2.37
C PHE A 142 -31.96 -11.16 -0.96
N GLY A 143 -32.27 -12.36 -0.49
CA GLY A 143 -32.84 -12.59 0.82
C GLY A 143 -31.82 -12.79 1.94
N THR A 144 -30.87 -13.67 1.71
CA THR A 144 -29.86 -14.05 2.71
C THR A 144 -28.49 -13.49 2.34
N GLY A 145 -27.75 -13.04 3.34
CA GLY A 145 -26.34 -12.67 3.21
C GLY A 145 -25.52 -13.11 4.42
N PHE A 146 -24.22 -13.08 4.28
CA PHE A 146 -23.25 -13.32 5.35
C PHE A 146 -22.38 -12.11 5.53
N VAL A 147 -22.20 -11.69 6.78
CA VAL A 147 -21.32 -10.57 7.14
C VAL A 147 -20.06 -11.12 7.80
N TYR A 148 -18.89 -10.63 7.38
CA TYR A 148 -17.61 -10.91 8.02
C TYR A 148 -16.76 -9.65 8.06
N ALA A 149 -15.69 -9.65 8.84
CA ALA A 149 -14.87 -8.47 9.06
C ALA A 149 -13.46 -8.65 8.51
N ASP A 150 -12.97 -7.62 7.82
CA ASP A 150 -11.58 -7.39 7.47
C ASP A 150 -11.25 -5.90 7.71
N ALA A 151 -10.30 -5.31 6.97
CA ALA A 151 -9.98 -3.90 7.10
C ALA A 151 -9.77 -3.23 5.74
N ARG A 152 -10.09 -1.94 5.66
CA ARG A 152 -9.68 -1.06 4.56
C ARG A 152 -8.40 -0.32 4.92
N VAL A 153 -7.66 0.17 3.92
CA VAL A 153 -6.41 0.89 4.10
C VAL A 153 -6.24 2.00 3.07
N ASP A 154 -5.62 3.12 3.45
CA ASP A 154 -4.93 3.97 2.49
C ASP A 154 -3.56 3.36 2.19
N ASP A 155 -3.49 2.64 1.08
CA ASP A 155 -2.33 1.82 0.71
C ASP A 155 -1.05 2.65 0.50
N ALA A 156 -1.13 3.76 -0.24
CA ALA A 156 0.02 4.61 -0.48
C ALA A 156 0.48 5.32 0.81
N ARG A 157 -0.45 5.83 1.62
CA ARG A 157 -0.13 6.43 2.93
C ARG A 157 0.57 5.44 3.86
N LEU A 158 0.12 4.18 3.88
CA LEU A 158 0.77 3.13 4.67
C LEU A 158 2.25 2.96 4.27
N VAL A 159 2.57 3.02 2.97
CA VAL A 159 3.95 2.95 2.49
C VAL A 159 4.74 4.18 2.94
N VAL A 160 4.18 5.38 2.74
CA VAL A 160 4.82 6.65 3.13
C VAL A 160 5.14 6.64 4.62
N CYS A 161 4.19 6.28 5.49
CA CYS A 161 4.43 6.22 6.93
C CYS A 161 5.51 5.19 7.32
N ASN A 162 5.66 4.08 6.59
CA ASN A 162 6.77 3.16 6.83
C ASN A 162 8.13 3.77 6.45
N VAL A 163 8.21 4.53 5.36
CA VAL A 163 9.45 5.25 4.97
C VAL A 163 9.76 6.37 5.94
N MET A 164 8.74 7.13 6.38
CA MET A 164 8.90 8.16 7.42
C MET A 164 9.45 7.57 8.72
N ASP A 165 8.89 6.45 9.17
CA ASP A 165 9.36 5.78 10.40
C ASP A 165 10.79 5.23 10.23
N ALA A 166 11.16 4.76 9.03
CA ALA A 166 12.55 4.39 8.74
C ALA A 166 13.49 5.61 8.85
N ALA A 167 13.08 6.77 8.32
CA ALA A 167 13.86 8.01 8.41
C ALA A 167 13.96 8.53 9.86
N LEU A 168 12.90 8.41 10.67
CA LEU A 168 12.94 8.70 12.11
C LEU A 168 13.92 7.80 12.88
N HIS A 169 14.32 6.67 12.29
CA HIS A 169 15.36 5.76 12.78
C HIS A 169 16.66 5.88 11.98
N ASP A 170 16.96 7.07 11.44
CA ASP A 170 18.21 7.43 10.74
C ASP A 170 18.44 6.70 9.38
N ALA A 171 17.40 6.19 8.72
CA ALA A 171 17.56 5.74 7.34
C ALA A 171 17.73 6.93 6.38
N ASP A 172 18.73 6.82 5.46
CA ASP A 172 18.89 7.76 4.34
C ASP A 172 17.86 7.40 3.25
N VAL A 173 16.96 8.33 2.94
CA VAL A 173 15.88 8.15 1.97
C VAL A 173 16.14 8.99 0.73
N ARG A 174 16.30 8.33 -0.42
CA ARG A 174 16.55 9.02 -1.70
C ARG A 174 15.48 8.62 -2.72
N VAL A 175 14.48 9.47 -2.87
CA VAL A 175 13.51 9.40 -3.96
C VAL A 175 14.09 9.97 -5.25
N HIS A 176 13.46 9.71 -6.38
CA HIS A 176 13.94 10.16 -7.70
C HIS A 176 15.41 9.80 -7.93
N THR A 177 15.81 8.64 -7.38
CA THR A 177 17.20 8.17 -7.41
C THR A 177 17.23 6.70 -7.84
N ALA A 178 17.71 6.44 -9.04
CA ALA A 178 17.77 5.12 -9.62
C ALA A 178 19.10 4.41 -9.31
N LEU A 179 19.05 3.12 -8.98
CA LEU A 179 20.22 2.26 -9.05
C LEU A 179 20.57 2.03 -10.52
N VAL A 180 21.75 2.51 -10.95
CA VAL A 180 22.29 2.31 -12.30
C VAL A 180 23.03 0.98 -12.41
N SER A 181 23.88 0.70 -11.44
CA SER A 181 24.63 -0.56 -11.35
C SER A 181 25.08 -0.84 -9.92
N ALA A 182 25.29 -2.10 -9.60
CA ALA A 182 25.97 -2.51 -8.38
C ALA A 182 26.96 -3.63 -8.67
N ARG A 183 28.17 -3.52 -8.12
CA ARG A 183 29.19 -4.55 -8.23
C ARG A 183 29.71 -4.93 -6.86
N ARG A 184 30.06 -6.20 -6.72
CA ARG A 184 30.77 -6.67 -5.53
C ARG A 184 32.18 -6.09 -5.52
N ASP A 185 32.62 -5.68 -4.34
CA ASP A 185 33.96 -5.18 -4.07
C ASP A 185 34.42 -5.77 -2.72
N HIS A 186 35.67 -5.61 -2.37
CA HIS A 186 36.25 -6.18 -1.16
C HIS A 186 37.28 -5.21 -0.57
N ASP A 187 37.24 -5.08 0.75
CA ASP A 187 38.29 -4.38 1.51
C ASP A 187 38.75 -5.24 2.70
N GLY A 188 39.60 -4.71 3.56
CA GLY A 188 40.11 -5.43 4.73
C GLY A 188 39.06 -5.82 5.77
N ALA A 189 37.84 -5.30 5.67
CA ALA A 189 36.70 -5.64 6.54
C ALA A 189 35.76 -6.70 5.91
N GLY A 190 35.99 -7.08 4.65
CA GLY A 190 35.23 -8.10 3.95
C GLY A 190 34.52 -7.62 2.67
N PRO A 191 33.65 -8.46 2.09
CA PRO A 191 32.94 -8.13 0.87
C PRO A 191 31.83 -7.09 1.11
N PHE A 192 31.64 -6.20 0.12
CA PHE A 192 30.58 -5.19 0.14
C PHE A 192 30.08 -4.88 -1.29
N TRP A 193 28.97 -4.17 -1.39
CA TRP A 193 28.43 -3.64 -2.64
C TRP A 193 28.93 -2.22 -2.87
N ARG A 194 29.39 -1.93 -4.08
CA ARG A 194 29.58 -0.58 -4.59
C ARG A 194 28.49 -0.30 -5.60
N ALA A 195 27.60 0.62 -5.27
CA ALA A 195 26.45 1.01 -6.07
C ALA A 195 26.68 2.36 -6.73
N THR A 196 26.35 2.48 -8.01
CA THR A 196 26.22 3.76 -8.72
C THR A 196 24.75 4.14 -8.76
N LEU A 197 24.45 5.30 -8.23
CA LEU A 197 23.11 5.89 -8.17
C LEU A 197 23.04 7.08 -9.12
N ARG A 198 21.86 7.37 -9.67
CA ARG A 198 21.62 8.52 -10.54
C ARG A 198 20.29 9.16 -10.22
N ASP A 199 20.29 10.46 -9.97
CA ASP A 199 19.08 11.25 -9.79
C ASP A 199 18.42 11.66 -11.11
N ASP A 200 17.25 12.31 -11.02
CA ASP A 200 16.49 12.80 -12.19
C ASP A 200 17.19 13.95 -12.93
N ALA A 201 18.13 14.66 -12.29
CA ALA A 201 18.99 15.65 -12.95
C ALA A 201 20.16 15.00 -13.73
N GLY A 202 20.29 13.66 -13.65
CA GLY A 202 21.36 12.90 -14.30
C GLY A 202 22.67 12.89 -13.51
N VAL A 203 22.71 13.47 -12.32
CA VAL A 203 23.90 13.47 -11.47
C VAL A 203 24.10 12.08 -10.90
N THR A 204 25.32 11.57 -11.01
CA THR A 204 25.70 10.26 -10.48
C THR A 204 26.42 10.40 -9.16
N SER A 205 26.09 9.50 -8.23
CA SER A 205 26.78 9.37 -6.94
C SER A 205 27.10 7.90 -6.66
N GLU A 206 28.00 7.65 -5.73
CA GLU A 206 28.36 6.29 -5.31
C GLU A 206 27.97 6.06 -3.84
N ALA A 207 27.52 4.85 -3.55
CA ALA A 207 27.27 4.37 -2.20
C ALA A 207 27.84 2.97 -2.00
N THR A 208 28.23 2.63 -0.76
CA THR A 208 28.67 1.28 -0.41
C THR A 208 27.78 0.69 0.68
N ALA A 209 27.46 -0.61 0.55
CA ALA A 209 26.65 -1.33 1.53
C ALA A 209 27.13 -2.77 1.72
N LYS A 210 26.98 -3.34 2.93
CA LYS A 210 27.32 -4.74 3.20
C LYS A 210 26.38 -5.69 2.49
N VAL A 211 25.09 -5.34 2.46
CA VAL A 211 23.99 -6.14 1.88
C VAL A 211 23.17 -5.27 0.93
N LEU A 212 22.70 -5.85 -0.17
CA LEU A 212 21.77 -5.24 -1.10
C LEU A 212 20.43 -5.98 -1.09
N VAL A 213 19.32 -5.26 -0.94
CA VAL A 213 17.96 -5.79 -1.09
C VAL A 213 17.31 -5.20 -2.32
N ASN A 214 16.94 -6.08 -3.25
CA ASN A 214 16.17 -5.72 -4.43
C ASN A 214 14.67 -5.93 -4.15
N ALA A 215 13.98 -4.86 -3.78
CA ALA A 215 12.54 -4.80 -3.50
C ALA A 215 11.77 -4.03 -4.60
N ALA A 216 12.28 -4.04 -5.83
CA ALA A 216 11.81 -3.21 -6.94
C ALA A 216 10.51 -3.73 -7.60
N GLY A 217 9.78 -4.67 -7.00
CA GLY A 217 8.48 -5.14 -7.49
C GLY A 217 8.51 -5.60 -8.95
N ASN A 218 7.75 -4.96 -9.84
CA ASN A 218 7.73 -5.30 -11.27
C ASN A 218 9.11 -5.15 -11.95
N TRP A 219 9.99 -4.31 -11.40
CA TRP A 219 11.33 -4.06 -11.93
C TRP A 219 12.42 -4.96 -11.32
N VAL A 220 12.07 -5.92 -10.45
CA VAL A 220 13.05 -6.76 -9.74
C VAL A 220 14.02 -7.46 -10.68
N LYS A 221 13.56 -7.91 -11.86
CA LYS A 221 14.42 -8.53 -12.88
C LYS A 221 15.42 -7.53 -13.48
N ARG A 222 14.95 -6.33 -13.87
CA ARG A 222 15.85 -5.27 -14.41
C ARG A 222 16.90 -4.82 -13.39
N VAL A 223 16.50 -4.67 -12.13
CA VAL A 223 17.44 -4.36 -11.04
C VAL A 223 18.43 -5.51 -10.85
N ARG A 224 17.96 -6.76 -10.91
CA ARG A 224 18.84 -7.93 -10.82
C ARG A 224 19.88 -7.98 -11.96
N GLU A 225 19.51 -7.59 -13.17
CA GLU A 225 20.40 -7.48 -14.31
C GLU A 225 21.44 -6.36 -14.14
N ALA A 226 21.09 -5.27 -13.45
CA ALA A 226 22.01 -4.19 -13.08
C ALA A 226 22.99 -4.59 -11.96
N ILE A 227 22.67 -5.65 -11.20
CA ILE A 227 23.54 -6.21 -10.17
C ILE A 227 24.41 -7.31 -10.80
N ASN A 228 25.71 -7.07 -10.95
CA ASN A 228 26.72 -8.00 -11.48
C ASN A 228 26.60 -8.39 -12.96
N GLY A 229 25.71 -7.80 -13.73
CA GLY A 229 25.55 -8.14 -15.15
C GLY A 229 25.15 -9.60 -15.41
N VAL A 230 24.61 -10.30 -14.43
CA VAL A 230 24.17 -11.72 -14.56
C VAL A 230 22.66 -11.74 -14.79
N PRO A 231 22.17 -12.29 -15.90
CA PRO A 231 20.75 -12.44 -16.16
C PRO A 231 20.04 -13.24 -15.05
N SER A 232 18.87 -12.80 -14.64
CA SER A 232 18.03 -13.56 -13.70
C SER A 232 17.47 -14.80 -14.37
N LYS A 233 17.51 -15.93 -13.69
CA LYS A 233 16.86 -17.18 -14.14
C LYS A 233 15.39 -17.22 -13.77
N GLU A 234 15.00 -16.44 -12.77
CA GLU A 234 13.63 -16.37 -12.30
C GLU A 234 12.77 -15.57 -13.26
N SER A 235 11.56 -16.06 -13.51
CA SER A 235 10.55 -15.35 -14.27
C SER A 235 9.45 -14.78 -13.38
N ILE A 236 8.80 -13.73 -13.88
CA ILE A 236 7.69 -13.06 -13.24
C ILE A 236 6.52 -13.08 -14.21
N ARG A 237 5.35 -13.43 -13.71
CA ARG A 237 4.09 -13.23 -14.41
C ARG A 237 3.47 -11.92 -13.97
N HIS A 238 3.14 -11.10 -14.94
CA HIS A 238 2.44 -9.85 -14.71
C HIS A 238 0.94 -10.07 -14.84
N VAL A 239 0.21 -9.77 -13.76
CA VAL A 239 -1.25 -9.85 -13.73
C VAL A 239 -1.82 -8.48 -13.39
N LYS A 240 -2.48 -7.87 -14.36
CA LYS A 240 -3.16 -6.59 -14.19
C LYS A 240 -4.47 -6.79 -13.44
N GLY A 241 -4.71 -5.93 -12.45
CA GLY A 241 -5.98 -5.79 -11.77
C GLY A 241 -6.46 -4.35 -11.90
N SER A 242 -7.65 -4.17 -12.47
CA SER A 242 -8.23 -2.85 -12.74
C SER A 242 -9.41 -2.58 -11.83
N HIS A 243 -9.62 -1.29 -11.53
CA HIS A 243 -10.70 -0.80 -10.69
C HIS A 243 -11.37 0.41 -11.35
N ILE A 244 -12.68 0.55 -11.11
CA ILE A 244 -13.45 1.74 -11.46
C ILE A 244 -13.93 2.43 -10.19
N ILE A 245 -14.04 3.74 -10.23
CA ILE A 245 -14.61 4.56 -9.17
C ILE A 245 -15.88 5.19 -9.73
N VAL A 246 -16.98 5.02 -8.99
CA VAL A 246 -18.32 5.50 -9.33
C VAL A 246 -18.90 6.31 -8.16
N PRO A 247 -19.96 7.12 -8.33
CA PRO A 247 -20.69 7.70 -7.21
C PRO A 247 -21.12 6.62 -6.21
N ARG A 248 -21.24 7.00 -4.96
CA ARG A 248 -21.58 6.08 -3.87
C ARG A 248 -22.85 5.31 -4.15
N VAL A 249 -22.78 3.98 -4.12
CA VAL A 249 -23.93 3.11 -4.47
C VAL A 249 -24.90 2.86 -3.31
N HIS A 250 -24.48 3.11 -2.06
CA HIS A 250 -25.31 3.03 -0.86
C HIS A 250 -24.71 3.83 0.30
N GLU A 251 -25.56 4.26 1.24
CA GLU A 251 -25.13 5.07 2.40
C GLU A 251 -24.48 4.27 3.55
N GLY A 252 -24.53 2.95 3.49
CA GLY A 252 -23.92 2.07 4.50
C GLY A 252 -22.38 2.15 4.49
N THR A 253 -21.74 1.84 5.61
CA THR A 253 -20.26 1.82 5.74
C THR A 253 -19.64 0.47 5.36
N HIS A 254 -20.46 -0.54 5.07
CA HIS A 254 -20.02 -1.88 4.70
C HIS A 254 -19.65 -1.98 3.21
N ALA A 255 -18.83 -2.94 2.87
CA ALA A 255 -18.50 -3.32 1.50
C ALA A 255 -19.31 -4.54 1.06
N TYR A 256 -19.48 -4.71 -0.24
CA TYR A 256 -19.99 -5.96 -0.82
C TYR A 256 -18.84 -6.77 -1.42
N ILE A 257 -18.92 -8.09 -1.26
CA ILE A 257 -18.13 -9.06 -1.99
C ILE A 257 -19.05 -9.84 -2.92
N LEU A 258 -18.93 -9.61 -4.21
CA LEU A 258 -19.78 -10.18 -5.24
C LEU A 258 -19.09 -11.38 -5.87
N GLN A 259 -19.81 -12.47 -6.00
CA GLN A 259 -19.33 -13.69 -6.64
C GLN A 259 -19.84 -13.76 -8.06
N ASN A 260 -18.98 -14.13 -9.01
CA ASN A 260 -19.38 -14.34 -10.39
C ASN A 260 -19.43 -15.86 -10.71
N ALA A 261 -20.21 -16.22 -11.73
CA ALA A 261 -20.30 -17.60 -12.25
C ALA A 261 -18.92 -18.14 -12.71
N ASP A 262 -18.02 -17.28 -13.16
CA ASP A 262 -16.63 -17.61 -13.52
C ASP A 262 -15.68 -17.77 -12.31
N LYS A 263 -16.23 -17.79 -11.09
CA LYS A 263 -15.53 -17.90 -9.79
C LYS A 263 -14.63 -16.71 -9.43
N ARG A 264 -14.62 -15.63 -10.23
CA ARG A 264 -13.97 -14.38 -9.83
C ARG A 264 -14.84 -13.64 -8.82
N ILE A 265 -14.19 -12.82 -8.00
CA ILE A 265 -14.86 -11.95 -7.04
C ILE A 265 -14.56 -10.51 -7.36
N VAL A 266 -15.58 -9.67 -7.19
CA VAL A 266 -15.47 -8.22 -7.31
C VAL A 266 -15.99 -7.60 -6.01
N PHE A 267 -15.27 -6.61 -5.52
CA PHE A 267 -15.67 -5.84 -4.35
C PHE A 267 -16.38 -4.55 -4.78
N ILE A 268 -17.35 -4.11 -3.98
CA ILE A 268 -17.86 -2.74 -3.98
C ILE A 268 -17.54 -2.18 -2.60
N ILE A 269 -16.65 -1.21 -2.54
CA ILE A 269 -16.08 -0.68 -1.30
C ILE A 269 -16.43 0.81 -1.19
N PRO A 270 -17.02 1.31 -0.09
CA PRO A 270 -17.13 2.75 0.17
C PRO A 270 -15.75 3.42 0.10
N TYR A 271 -15.65 4.50 -0.67
CA TYR A 271 -14.36 5.15 -0.96
C TYR A 271 -14.47 6.67 -0.93
N GLN A 272 -13.56 7.34 -0.19
CA GLN A 272 -13.48 8.80 -0.09
C GLN A 272 -14.88 9.46 0.14
N ASP A 273 -15.65 8.91 1.06
CA ASP A 273 -17.00 9.32 1.48
C ASP A 273 -18.07 9.45 0.39
N ARG A 274 -17.69 9.89 -0.80
CA ARG A 274 -18.61 10.22 -1.92
C ARG A 274 -18.68 9.16 -3.00
N TYR A 275 -17.82 8.15 -2.95
CA TYR A 275 -17.64 7.20 -4.03
C TYR A 275 -17.74 5.75 -3.57
N SER A 276 -17.85 4.87 -4.53
CA SER A 276 -17.62 3.43 -4.40
C SER A 276 -16.51 3.00 -5.34
N LEU A 277 -15.57 2.22 -4.80
CA LEU A 277 -14.52 1.53 -5.55
C LEU A 277 -15.01 0.15 -5.94
N ILE A 278 -15.00 -0.17 -7.24
CA ILE A 278 -15.43 -1.48 -7.77
C ILE A 278 -14.24 -2.17 -8.44
N GLY A 279 -13.93 -3.36 -8.03
CA GLY A 279 -12.81 -4.16 -8.56
C GLY A 279 -12.64 -5.47 -7.81
N THR A 280 -11.82 -6.36 -8.32
CA THR A 280 -10.80 -6.14 -9.35
C THR A 280 -10.97 -7.12 -10.52
N THR A 281 -10.33 -6.79 -11.64
CA THR A 281 -10.12 -7.74 -12.75
C THR A 281 -8.84 -8.55 -12.52
N ASP A 282 -8.64 -9.62 -13.29
CA ASP A 282 -7.40 -10.40 -13.37
C ASP A 282 -7.09 -10.67 -14.84
N VAL A 283 -6.12 -9.92 -15.40
CA VAL A 283 -5.72 -10.00 -16.81
C VAL A 283 -4.22 -10.24 -16.90
N ALA A 284 -3.81 -11.35 -17.54
CA ALA A 284 -2.40 -11.60 -17.83
C ALA A 284 -1.84 -10.55 -18.79
N MET A 285 -0.60 -10.11 -18.57
CA MET A 285 0.10 -9.14 -19.41
C MET A 285 1.50 -9.64 -19.77
N ASP A 286 1.94 -9.32 -20.98
CA ASP A 286 3.32 -9.59 -21.42
C ASP A 286 4.33 -8.55 -20.88
N GLY A 287 3.86 -7.43 -20.34
CA GLY A 287 4.63 -6.35 -19.74
C GLY A 287 3.93 -5.73 -18.54
N PHE A 288 4.49 -4.67 -18.00
CA PHE A 288 3.93 -4.01 -16.81
C PHE A 288 3.97 -2.47 -16.90
N GLU A 289 4.49 -1.94 -17.98
CA GLU A 289 4.59 -0.49 -18.19
C GLU A 289 3.23 0.06 -18.61
N GLU A 290 2.85 1.21 -18.06
CA GLU A 290 1.62 1.95 -18.35
C GLU A 290 0.33 1.09 -18.34
N PRO A 291 0.02 0.39 -17.25
CA PRO A 291 -1.18 -0.42 -17.18
C PRO A 291 -2.43 0.47 -17.24
N ALA A 292 -3.23 0.31 -18.29
CA ALA A 292 -4.51 0.98 -18.41
C ALA A 292 -5.66 -0.02 -18.43
N ILE A 293 -6.80 0.39 -17.86
CA ILE A 293 -8.02 -0.41 -17.94
C ILE A 293 -8.56 -0.40 -19.38
N SER A 294 -8.99 -1.55 -19.88
CA SER A 294 -9.66 -1.65 -21.17
C SER A 294 -11.17 -1.41 -21.04
N GLU A 295 -11.84 -1.04 -22.13
CA GLU A 295 -13.31 -0.93 -22.15
C GLU A 295 -13.98 -2.28 -21.81
N GLN A 296 -13.37 -3.39 -22.19
CA GLN A 296 -13.88 -4.73 -21.82
C GLN A 296 -13.84 -4.94 -20.32
N GLU A 297 -12.79 -4.49 -19.61
CA GLU A 297 -12.71 -4.58 -18.16
C GLU A 297 -13.71 -3.65 -17.48
N VAL A 298 -13.91 -2.43 -18.00
CA VAL A 298 -14.94 -1.51 -17.48
C VAL A 298 -16.33 -2.14 -17.59
N ASN A 299 -16.67 -2.65 -18.76
CA ASN A 299 -17.96 -3.29 -18.99
C ASN A 299 -18.14 -4.52 -18.11
N TYR A 300 -17.11 -5.37 -17.97
CA TYR A 300 -17.14 -6.51 -17.07
C TYR A 300 -17.45 -6.12 -15.60
N LEU A 301 -16.81 -5.06 -15.09
CA LEU A 301 -17.03 -4.59 -13.73
C LEU A 301 -18.44 -4.00 -13.55
N LEU A 302 -18.92 -3.23 -14.52
CA LEU A 302 -20.27 -2.67 -14.51
C LEU A 302 -21.33 -3.76 -14.62
N ASP A 303 -21.19 -4.71 -15.55
CA ASP A 303 -22.14 -5.79 -15.76
C ASP A 303 -22.29 -6.66 -14.51
N LEU A 304 -21.13 -7.02 -13.89
CA LEU A 304 -21.15 -7.79 -12.66
C LEU A 304 -21.78 -7.01 -11.52
N ALA A 305 -21.44 -5.76 -11.31
CA ALA A 305 -22.05 -4.92 -10.28
C ALA A 305 -23.58 -4.81 -10.50
N ASN A 306 -24.00 -4.59 -11.75
CA ASN A 306 -25.41 -4.44 -12.14
C ASN A 306 -26.23 -5.74 -12.00
N THR A 307 -25.58 -6.90 -11.92
CA THR A 307 -26.24 -8.14 -11.56
C THR A 307 -26.83 -8.05 -10.15
N TYR A 308 -26.16 -7.34 -9.24
CA TYR A 308 -26.51 -7.21 -7.83
C TYR A 308 -27.24 -5.93 -7.47
N LEU A 309 -26.90 -4.80 -8.13
CA LEU A 309 -27.41 -3.47 -7.76
C LEU A 309 -28.87 -3.26 -8.21
N ALA A 310 -29.68 -2.64 -7.33
CA ALA A 310 -31.06 -2.24 -7.63
C ALA A 310 -31.11 -1.11 -8.67
N GLN A 311 -30.17 -0.17 -8.59
CA GLN A 311 -30.00 0.89 -9.57
C GLN A 311 -28.75 0.58 -10.41
N PRO A 312 -28.91 0.29 -11.69
CA PRO A 312 -27.78 -0.04 -12.55
C PRO A 312 -26.88 1.17 -12.77
N LEU A 313 -25.59 0.91 -12.78
CA LEU A 313 -24.55 1.88 -13.14
C LEU A 313 -24.36 1.90 -14.65
N ALA A 314 -24.22 3.10 -15.21
CA ALA A 314 -23.88 3.33 -16.61
C ALA A 314 -22.39 3.63 -16.78
N ARG A 315 -21.87 3.56 -18.01
CA ARG A 315 -20.49 3.95 -18.33
C ARG A 315 -20.18 5.40 -17.94
N SER A 316 -21.17 6.28 -18.03
CA SER A 316 -21.07 7.70 -17.64
C SER A 316 -20.88 7.92 -16.15
N ASP A 317 -21.21 6.94 -15.31
CA ASP A 317 -21.03 7.02 -13.85
C ASP A 317 -19.59 6.74 -13.42
N VAL A 318 -18.75 6.24 -14.32
CA VAL A 318 -17.33 6.00 -14.02
C VAL A 318 -16.59 7.33 -14.00
N VAL A 319 -16.27 7.81 -12.80
CA VAL A 319 -15.59 9.09 -12.59
C VAL A 319 -14.07 8.99 -12.69
N TRP A 320 -13.51 7.82 -12.36
CA TRP A 320 -12.09 7.56 -12.46
C TRP A 320 -11.78 6.06 -12.52
N THR A 321 -10.60 5.72 -13.00
CA THR A 321 -10.14 4.33 -13.11
C THR A 321 -8.67 4.23 -12.75
N TYR A 322 -8.24 3.07 -12.26
CA TYR A 322 -6.83 2.75 -12.14
C TYR A 322 -6.56 1.26 -12.36
N SER A 323 -5.32 0.97 -12.71
CA SER A 323 -4.84 -0.39 -12.90
C SER A 323 -3.50 -0.57 -12.20
N GLY A 324 -3.33 -1.71 -11.53
CA GLY A 324 -2.06 -2.12 -10.93
C GLY A 324 -1.62 -3.47 -11.48
N VAL A 325 -0.31 -3.66 -11.62
CA VAL A 325 0.26 -4.93 -12.08
C VAL A 325 0.90 -5.65 -10.88
N ARG A 326 0.48 -6.89 -10.68
CA ARG A 326 1.04 -7.78 -9.64
C ARG A 326 2.21 -8.55 -10.21
N PRO A 327 3.44 -8.42 -9.65
CA PRO A 327 4.57 -9.26 -10.03
C PRO A 327 4.50 -10.59 -9.29
N LEU A 328 3.84 -11.58 -9.87
CA LEU A 328 3.77 -12.91 -9.29
C LEU A 328 5.00 -13.72 -9.68
N TYR A 329 5.57 -14.45 -8.72
CA TYR A 329 6.65 -15.39 -9.01
C TYR A 329 6.15 -16.50 -9.93
N ASP A 330 6.82 -16.71 -11.03
CA ASP A 330 6.46 -17.77 -11.97
C ASP A 330 7.00 -19.11 -11.49
N ASP A 331 6.13 -19.92 -10.92
CA ASP A 331 6.43 -21.26 -10.42
C ASP A 331 6.21 -22.35 -11.48
N GLY A 332 5.93 -21.96 -12.74
CA GLY A 332 5.64 -22.87 -13.84
C GLY A 332 4.18 -23.36 -13.91
N SER A 333 3.30 -22.86 -13.02
CA SER A 333 1.87 -23.22 -13.02
C SER A 333 1.18 -22.74 -14.31
N ALA A 334 0.36 -23.59 -14.93
CA ALA A 334 -0.34 -23.26 -16.18
C ALA A 334 -1.47 -22.24 -15.96
N ASP A 335 -2.14 -22.27 -14.79
CA ASP A 335 -3.27 -21.41 -14.46
C ASP A 335 -2.82 -20.20 -13.61
N PRO A 336 -3.04 -18.96 -14.06
CA PRO A 336 -2.75 -17.73 -13.29
C PRO A 336 -3.43 -17.67 -11.91
N SER A 337 -4.55 -18.37 -11.73
CA SER A 337 -5.27 -18.40 -10.46
C SER A 337 -4.63 -19.32 -9.41
N SER A 338 -3.80 -20.27 -9.85
CA SER A 338 -3.08 -21.25 -9.00
C SER A 338 -1.66 -20.81 -8.63
N ILE A 339 -1.14 -19.72 -9.24
CA ILE A 339 0.19 -19.19 -8.94
C ILE A 339 0.25 -18.75 -7.47
N THR A 340 1.36 -19.11 -6.80
CA THR A 340 1.57 -18.68 -5.41
C THR A 340 1.46 -17.18 -5.28
N ARG A 341 0.68 -16.73 -4.30
CA ARG A 341 0.54 -15.31 -3.92
C ARG A 341 1.37 -14.98 -2.67
N ASP A 342 2.15 -15.94 -2.21
CA ASP A 342 3.17 -15.73 -1.19
C ASP A 342 4.41 -15.06 -1.79
N TYR A 343 5.25 -14.48 -0.96
CA TYR A 343 6.53 -13.92 -1.41
C TYR A 343 7.59 -15.02 -1.54
N VAL A 344 8.51 -14.81 -2.46
CA VAL A 344 9.66 -15.69 -2.67
C VAL A 344 10.94 -14.86 -2.54
N PHE A 345 11.88 -15.35 -1.74
CA PHE A 345 13.22 -14.78 -1.59
C PHE A 345 14.24 -15.54 -2.42
N LYS A 346 15.13 -14.80 -3.07
CA LYS A 346 16.30 -15.33 -3.74
C LYS A 346 17.54 -14.63 -3.20
N LEU A 347 18.24 -15.34 -2.32
CA LEU A 347 19.50 -14.89 -1.73
C LEU A 347 20.65 -15.34 -2.63
N ASP A 348 21.52 -14.43 -2.98
CA ASP A 348 22.74 -14.63 -3.75
C ASP A 348 23.94 -14.15 -2.94
N THR A 349 24.92 -15.01 -2.73
CA THR A 349 26.13 -14.73 -1.93
C THR A 349 27.41 -15.02 -2.69
N ASP A 350 27.33 -15.26 -4.02
CA ASP A 350 28.48 -15.69 -4.83
C ASP A 350 29.16 -16.92 -4.22
N ASP A 351 28.40 -17.98 -4.00
CA ASP A 351 28.84 -19.21 -3.33
C ASP A 351 29.46 -18.96 -1.95
N GLY A 352 28.97 -17.96 -1.22
CA GLY A 352 29.45 -17.59 0.13
C GLY A 352 30.71 -16.72 0.15
N ARG A 353 31.23 -16.30 -1.00
CA ARG A 353 32.46 -15.48 -1.10
C ARG A 353 32.20 -13.99 -1.26
N GLY A 354 31.00 -13.62 -1.70
CA GLY A 354 30.65 -12.24 -2.02
C GLY A 354 29.65 -11.62 -1.05
N ALA A 355 29.47 -10.31 -1.16
CA ALA A 355 28.43 -9.59 -0.45
C ALA A 355 27.05 -10.12 -0.83
N ALA A 356 26.17 -10.25 0.16
CA ALA A 356 24.82 -10.81 -0.05
C ALA A 356 23.89 -9.86 -0.80
N ALA A 357 23.08 -10.41 -1.73
CA ALA A 357 21.98 -9.74 -2.38
C ALA A 357 20.70 -10.55 -2.23
N LEU A 358 19.64 -9.94 -1.70
CA LEU A 358 18.32 -10.54 -1.58
C LEU A 358 17.37 -9.92 -2.60
N SER A 359 16.82 -10.75 -3.50
CA SER A 359 15.75 -10.32 -4.42
C SER A 359 14.40 -10.84 -3.95
N ILE A 360 13.38 -9.96 -3.96
CA ILE A 360 12.05 -10.23 -3.46
C ILE A 360 11.06 -10.29 -4.62
N TYR A 361 10.34 -11.38 -4.72
CA TYR A 361 9.30 -11.62 -5.72
C TYR A 361 7.95 -11.75 -5.04
N GLY A 362 6.92 -11.07 -5.55
CA GLY A 362 5.57 -11.12 -4.98
C GLY A 362 5.43 -10.35 -3.67
N GLY A 363 4.61 -10.88 -2.78
CA GLY A 363 4.26 -10.26 -1.51
C GLY A 363 2.94 -9.48 -1.55
N LYS A 364 2.32 -9.34 -0.39
CA LYS A 364 1.05 -8.66 -0.19
C LYS A 364 1.20 -7.49 0.77
N ILE A 365 0.42 -6.45 0.55
CA ILE A 365 0.35 -5.33 1.49
C ILE A 365 -0.05 -5.79 2.91
N THR A 366 -0.86 -6.81 3.04
CA THR A 366 -1.29 -7.35 4.35
C THR A 366 -0.13 -7.93 5.17
N THR A 367 0.82 -8.61 4.52
CA THR A 367 1.89 -9.38 5.19
C THR A 367 3.28 -8.74 5.05
N TYR A 368 3.35 -7.48 4.58
CA TYR A 368 4.61 -6.79 4.31
C TYR A 368 5.57 -6.75 5.50
N ARG A 369 5.00 -6.51 6.70
CA ARG A 369 5.78 -6.44 7.94
C ARG A 369 6.43 -7.77 8.28
N LYS A 370 5.67 -8.86 8.10
CA LYS A 370 6.17 -10.22 8.32
C LYS A 370 7.22 -10.60 7.28
N LEU A 371 7.02 -10.20 6.03
CA LEU A 371 8.02 -10.32 4.96
C LEU A 371 9.31 -9.61 5.36
N ALA A 372 9.24 -8.40 5.91
CA ALA A 372 10.42 -7.65 6.36
C ALA A 372 11.18 -8.37 7.48
N GLU A 373 10.47 -8.88 8.48
CA GLU A 373 11.09 -9.71 9.55
C GLU A 373 11.80 -10.96 9.00
N HIS A 374 11.20 -11.65 8.03
CA HIS A 374 11.81 -12.83 7.41
C HIS A 374 13.03 -12.44 6.57
N ALA A 375 12.93 -11.35 5.78
CA ALA A 375 14.07 -10.86 5.00
C ALA A 375 15.29 -10.57 5.88
N LEU A 376 15.10 -9.87 6.99
CA LEU A 376 16.18 -9.59 7.94
C LEU A 376 16.67 -10.85 8.67
N GLN A 377 15.81 -11.83 8.91
CA GLN A 377 16.23 -13.11 9.47
C GLN A 377 17.16 -13.87 8.51
N ASP A 378 16.83 -13.93 7.22
CA ASP A 378 17.67 -14.58 6.21
C ASP A 378 18.98 -13.82 5.99
N LEU A 379 18.97 -12.50 6.13
CA LEU A 379 20.14 -11.64 5.98
C LEU A 379 21.00 -11.53 7.25
N ALA A 380 20.54 -12.00 8.41
CA ALA A 380 21.23 -11.86 9.68
C ALA A 380 22.71 -12.36 9.65
N PRO A 381 23.06 -13.46 8.96
CA PRO A 381 24.46 -13.90 8.86
C PRO A 381 25.40 -12.93 8.12
N HIS A 382 24.85 -11.98 7.35
CA HIS A 382 25.57 -11.03 6.50
C HIS A 382 25.54 -9.59 7.03
N LEU A 383 24.85 -9.36 8.15
CA LEU A 383 24.64 -8.05 8.74
C LEU A 383 25.30 -7.98 10.14
N PRO A 384 25.54 -6.78 10.67
CA PRO A 384 25.91 -6.63 12.08
C PRO A 384 24.86 -7.25 12.99
N SER A 385 25.27 -7.59 14.22
CA SER A 385 24.32 -8.06 15.24
C SER A 385 23.19 -7.06 15.45
N MET A 386 21.95 -7.53 15.40
CA MET A 386 20.74 -6.74 15.49
C MET A 386 19.95 -7.08 16.76
N PRO A 387 19.27 -6.11 17.39
CA PRO A 387 18.25 -6.37 18.41
C PRO A 387 17.11 -7.26 17.88
N ALA A 388 16.28 -7.73 18.82
CA ALA A 388 15.09 -8.53 18.50
C ALA A 388 14.09 -7.75 17.62
N ARG A 389 13.15 -8.48 17.01
CA ARG A 389 12.01 -7.93 16.25
C ARG A 389 11.23 -6.95 17.12
N TRP A 390 10.84 -5.81 16.56
CA TRP A 390 10.21 -4.72 17.29
C TRP A 390 8.92 -4.21 16.62
N THR A 391 8.84 -4.31 15.29
CA THR A 391 7.79 -3.66 14.48
C THR A 391 6.37 -4.10 14.85
N ALA A 392 6.15 -5.29 15.39
CA ALA A 392 4.80 -5.77 15.74
C ALA A 392 4.07 -4.90 16.80
N ASN A 393 4.85 -4.23 17.66
CA ASN A 393 4.33 -3.38 18.76
C ASN A 393 4.61 -1.89 18.54
N ALA A 394 5.24 -1.51 17.45
CA ALA A 394 5.57 -0.13 17.14
C ALA A 394 4.47 0.53 16.31
N VAL A 395 4.08 1.71 16.69
CA VAL A 395 3.08 2.54 16.00
C VAL A 395 3.76 3.28 14.84
N LEU A 396 3.06 3.44 13.73
CA LEU A 396 3.51 4.27 12.61
C LEU A 396 3.25 5.76 12.90
N PRO A 397 4.00 6.69 12.29
CA PRO A 397 3.76 8.13 12.42
C PRO A 397 2.28 8.49 12.23
N GLY A 398 1.73 9.23 13.16
CA GLY A 398 0.32 9.61 13.20
C GLY A 398 -0.63 8.58 13.80
N GLY A 399 -0.15 7.37 14.11
CA GLY A 399 -0.97 6.29 14.66
C GLY A 399 -1.05 6.23 16.18
N ASP A 400 -0.35 7.07 16.90
CA ASP A 400 -0.32 7.21 18.35
C ASP A 400 -1.58 7.92 18.89
N LEU A 401 -2.75 7.35 18.57
CA LEU A 401 -4.05 7.93 18.90
C LEU A 401 -4.31 7.94 20.43
N PRO A 402 -5.14 8.91 20.91
CA PRO A 402 -5.59 8.93 22.29
C PRO A 402 -6.38 7.64 22.66
N PRO A 403 -6.62 7.35 23.95
CA PRO A 403 -7.29 6.12 24.39
C PRO A 403 -8.66 5.85 23.77
N GLY A 404 -9.44 6.89 23.47
CA GLY A 404 -10.73 6.79 22.76
C GLY A 404 -10.60 6.63 21.24
N GLY A 405 -9.37 6.49 20.74
CA GLY A 405 -9.09 6.22 19.33
C GLY A 405 -9.32 7.40 18.41
N PHE A 406 -9.56 7.09 17.12
CA PHE A 406 -9.70 8.12 16.08
C PHE A 406 -10.84 9.11 16.33
N GLY A 407 -11.96 8.65 16.93
CA GLY A 407 -13.09 9.54 17.26
C GLY A 407 -12.72 10.61 18.29
N GLU A 408 -11.91 10.27 19.31
CA GLU A 408 -11.41 11.22 20.29
C GLU A 408 -10.46 12.23 19.65
N LEU A 409 -9.47 11.78 18.87
CA LEU A 409 -8.58 12.65 18.12
C LEU A 409 -9.36 13.65 17.23
N LEU A 410 -10.34 13.16 16.48
CA LEU A 410 -11.15 14.00 15.61
C LEU A 410 -11.95 15.03 16.40
N GLY A 411 -12.51 14.64 17.56
CA GLY A 411 -13.21 15.53 18.48
C GLY A 411 -12.29 16.62 19.04
N GLU A 412 -11.08 16.26 19.49
CA GLU A 412 -10.06 17.20 19.98
C GLU A 412 -9.62 18.19 18.90
N LEU A 413 -9.29 17.69 17.70
CA LEU A 413 -8.89 18.55 16.59
C LEU A 413 -10.03 19.51 16.17
N THR A 414 -11.27 19.00 16.06
CA THR A 414 -12.43 19.83 15.70
C THR A 414 -12.72 20.90 16.76
N GLY A 415 -12.57 20.57 18.03
CA GLY A 415 -12.74 21.50 19.14
C GLY A 415 -11.64 22.59 19.14
N ARG A 416 -10.38 22.17 19.06
CA ARG A 416 -9.22 23.09 19.06
C ARG A 416 -9.22 24.03 17.86
N TYR A 417 -9.52 23.51 16.68
CA TYR A 417 -9.50 24.24 15.40
C TYR A 417 -10.91 24.57 14.89
N SER A 418 -11.82 24.91 15.80
CA SER A 418 -13.25 25.16 15.49
C SER A 418 -13.51 26.32 14.51
N ARG A 419 -12.51 27.18 14.27
CA ARG A 419 -12.59 28.30 13.30
C ARG A 419 -12.12 27.90 11.90
N LEU A 420 -11.50 26.74 11.74
CA LEU A 420 -11.08 26.23 10.44
C LEU A 420 -12.21 25.44 9.76
N PRO A 421 -12.21 25.36 8.41
CA PRO A 421 -13.19 24.53 7.71
C PRO A 421 -13.13 23.08 8.19
N GLY A 422 -14.27 22.50 8.57
CA GLY A 422 -14.33 21.15 9.12
C GLY A 422 -13.86 20.06 8.16
N GLU A 423 -13.91 20.28 6.83
CA GLU A 423 -13.36 19.35 5.85
C GLU A 423 -11.82 19.32 5.87
N VAL A 424 -11.16 20.46 6.10
CA VAL A 424 -9.70 20.53 6.26
C VAL A 424 -9.27 19.73 7.48
N VAL A 425 -9.89 20.02 8.65
CA VAL A 425 -9.54 19.35 9.91
C VAL A 425 -9.78 17.83 9.82
N ARG A 426 -10.93 17.39 9.29
CA ARG A 426 -11.23 15.96 9.08
C ARG A 426 -10.28 15.33 8.09
N GLY A 427 -10.00 16.01 6.96
CA GLY A 427 -9.08 15.52 5.94
C GLY A 427 -7.68 15.28 6.51
N LEU A 428 -7.14 16.24 7.25
CA LEU A 428 -5.84 16.12 7.92
C LEU A 428 -5.84 15.00 8.96
N ALA A 429 -6.87 14.87 9.78
CA ALA A 429 -6.98 13.80 10.77
C ALA A 429 -6.94 12.41 10.11
N HIS A 430 -7.67 12.19 9.03
CA HIS A 430 -7.67 10.92 8.32
C HIS A 430 -6.35 10.61 7.60
N ARG A 431 -5.70 11.63 7.02
CA ARG A 431 -4.45 11.42 6.27
C ARG A 431 -3.22 11.30 7.17
N HIS A 432 -3.21 12.04 8.28
CA HIS A 432 -2.01 12.24 9.10
C HIS A 432 -2.16 11.80 10.57
N GLY A 433 -3.37 11.44 11.03
CA GLY A 433 -3.59 11.10 12.43
C GLY A 433 -3.15 12.23 13.37
N THR A 434 -2.37 11.89 14.41
CA THR A 434 -1.83 12.87 15.36
C THR A 434 -0.84 13.87 14.74
N THR A 435 -0.15 13.50 13.65
CA THR A 435 0.75 14.38 12.91
C THR A 435 0.01 15.59 12.30
N ALA A 436 -1.32 15.52 12.14
CA ALA A 436 -2.14 16.68 11.76
C ALA A 436 -1.92 17.90 12.65
N LEU A 437 -1.54 17.69 13.92
CA LEU A 437 -1.21 18.78 14.85
C LEU A 437 0.01 19.59 14.39
N SER A 438 1.02 18.94 13.81
CA SER A 438 2.20 19.61 13.28
C SER A 438 1.88 20.46 12.05
N ILE A 439 0.94 20.00 11.20
CA ILE A 439 0.49 20.73 10.01
C ILE A 439 -0.39 21.92 10.39
N LEU A 440 -1.31 21.75 11.34
CA LEU A 440 -2.23 22.78 11.81
C LEU A 440 -1.54 23.84 12.68
N GLY A 441 -0.53 23.44 13.47
CA GLY A 441 0.23 24.33 14.34
C GLY A 441 -0.67 25.20 15.22
N ASP A 442 -0.45 26.51 15.16
CA ASP A 442 -1.21 27.52 15.89
C ASP A 442 -2.25 28.27 15.01
N ALA A 443 -2.69 27.65 13.91
CA ALA A 443 -3.64 28.25 12.99
C ALA A 443 -4.96 28.59 13.67
N MET A 444 -5.42 29.83 13.52
CA MET A 444 -6.64 30.39 14.11
C MET A 444 -7.67 30.78 13.04
N ALA A 445 -7.25 30.92 11.79
CA ALA A 445 -8.10 31.28 10.66
C ALA A 445 -7.70 30.49 9.41
N PRO A 446 -8.58 30.29 8.41
CA PRO A 446 -8.25 29.59 7.17
C PRO A 446 -7.04 30.19 6.43
N SER A 447 -6.84 31.53 6.53
CA SER A 447 -5.68 32.21 5.95
C SER A 447 -4.34 31.74 6.48
N ASP A 448 -4.30 31.25 7.72
CA ASP A 448 -3.07 30.79 8.37
C ASP A 448 -2.55 29.47 7.76
N LEU A 449 -3.40 28.74 7.04
CA LEU A 449 -3.05 27.53 6.28
C LEU A 449 -2.63 27.83 4.83
N GLY A 450 -2.55 29.11 4.46
CA GLY A 450 -2.18 29.55 3.12
C GLY A 450 -3.26 29.35 2.08
N GLU A 451 -2.85 29.08 0.84
CA GLU A 451 -3.75 28.89 -0.29
C GLU A 451 -4.63 27.64 -0.14
N ASP A 452 -5.93 27.78 -0.47
CA ASP A 452 -6.89 26.67 -0.55
C ASP A 452 -6.96 26.14 -1.99
N PHE A 453 -6.68 24.85 -2.14
CA PHE A 453 -6.72 24.12 -3.43
C PHE A 453 -8.03 23.33 -3.61
N SER A 454 -8.99 23.44 -2.73
CA SER A 454 -10.23 22.66 -2.63
C SER A 454 -10.05 21.25 -2.06
N GLN A 455 -11.17 20.56 -1.78
CA GLN A 455 -11.22 19.23 -1.17
C GLN A 455 -10.44 19.11 0.15
N GLY A 456 -10.36 20.21 0.90
CA GLY A 456 -9.65 20.29 2.17
C GLY A 456 -8.12 20.19 2.05
N LEU A 457 -7.55 20.47 0.87
CA LEU A 457 -6.11 20.56 0.66
C LEU A 457 -5.65 21.99 0.71
N THR A 458 -4.68 22.30 1.57
CA THR A 458 -4.13 23.64 1.80
C THR A 458 -2.64 23.71 1.52
N ALA A 459 -2.10 24.93 1.38
CA ALA A 459 -0.67 25.14 1.18
C ALA A 459 0.16 24.58 2.34
N ALA A 460 -0.28 24.77 3.59
CA ALA A 460 0.41 24.21 4.75
C ALA A 460 0.55 22.68 4.70
N GLU A 461 -0.48 21.98 4.21
CA GLU A 461 -0.36 20.53 4.02
C GLU A 461 0.61 20.20 2.89
N ILE A 462 0.56 20.90 1.75
CA ILE A 462 1.50 20.66 0.64
C ILE A 462 2.94 20.90 1.06
N ASP A 463 3.21 21.99 1.80
CA ASP A 463 4.56 22.29 2.31
C ASP A 463 5.06 21.14 3.19
N TYR A 464 4.24 20.66 4.13
CA TYR A 464 4.56 19.49 4.94
C TYR A 464 4.85 18.24 4.09
N LEU A 465 4.03 17.94 3.06
CA LEU A 465 4.22 16.79 2.18
C LEU A 465 5.52 16.87 1.36
N VAL A 466 5.94 18.07 1.01
CA VAL A 466 7.20 18.32 0.30
C VAL A 466 8.40 18.18 1.23
N ASP A 467 8.32 18.77 2.43
CA ASP A 467 9.43 18.81 3.37
C ASP A 467 9.66 17.48 4.10
N GLU A 468 8.57 16.85 4.58
CA GLU A 468 8.62 15.68 5.47
C GLU A 468 8.30 14.36 4.78
N GLU A 469 7.63 14.40 3.63
CA GLU A 469 7.17 13.21 2.93
C GLU A 469 7.73 13.08 1.50
N TRP A 470 8.74 13.85 1.15
CA TRP A 470 9.48 13.81 -0.14
C TRP A 470 8.61 14.01 -1.38
N ALA A 471 7.44 14.62 -1.30
CA ALA A 471 6.65 14.91 -2.49
C ALA A 471 7.37 15.92 -3.40
N ARG A 472 7.41 15.66 -4.71
CA ARG A 472 8.11 16.50 -5.70
C ARG A 472 7.22 16.97 -6.83
N THR A 473 6.06 16.33 -7.02
CA THR A 473 5.11 16.63 -8.08
C THR A 473 3.69 16.75 -7.52
N GLY A 474 2.81 17.45 -8.24
CA GLY A 474 1.39 17.49 -7.85
C GLY A 474 0.74 16.11 -7.91
N GLU A 475 1.25 15.19 -8.75
CA GLU A 475 0.80 13.80 -8.78
C GLU A 475 1.08 13.08 -7.45
N ASP A 476 2.25 13.31 -6.84
CA ASP A 476 2.59 12.75 -5.54
C ASP A 476 1.60 13.20 -4.47
N VAL A 477 1.31 14.51 -4.45
CA VAL A 477 0.37 15.12 -3.51
C VAL A 477 -1.05 14.61 -3.75
N LEU A 478 -1.54 14.73 -5.00
CA LEU A 478 -2.95 14.52 -5.33
C LEU A 478 -3.39 13.06 -5.27
N TRP A 479 -2.48 12.09 -5.52
CA TRP A 479 -2.84 10.69 -5.68
C TRP A 479 -2.19 9.75 -4.66
N ARG A 480 -0.97 10.03 -4.21
CA ARG A 480 -0.28 9.18 -3.24
C ARG A 480 -0.40 9.67 -1.80
N ARG A 481 -0.43 10.99 -1.59
CA ARG A 481 -0.50 11.56 -0.24
C ARG A 481 -1.93 11.85 0.22
N THR A 482 -2.81 12.37 -0.67
CA THR A 482 -4.10 12.92 -0.23
C THR A 482 -5.35 12.33 -0.88
N LYS A 483 -5.29 11.82 -2.11
CA LYS A 483 -6.44 11.45 -2.96
C LYS A 483 -7.38 12.63 -3.32
N CYS A 484 -7.01 13.88 -2.96
CA CYS A 484 -7.82 15.07 -3.25
C CYS A 484 -8.06 15.29 -4.75
N GLY A 485 -7.14 14.81 -5.60
CA GLY A 485 -7.26 14.89 -7.05
C GLY A 485 -8.55 14.31 -7.62
N LEU A 486 -9.16 13.33 -6.93
CA LEU A 486 -10.40 12.67 -7.38
C LEU A 486 -11.59 13.64 -7.45
N GLY A 487 -11.72 14.55 -6.47
CA GLY A 487 -12.81 15.53 -6.42
C GLY A 487 -12.48 16.91 -7.01
N MET A 488 -11.25 17.11 -7.49
CA MET A 488 -10.79 18.42 -7.98
C MET A 488 -11.07 18.63 -9.47
N SER A 489 -11.36 19.88 -9.83
CA SER A 489 -11.33 20.33 -11.22
C SER A 489 -9.91 20.26 -11.80
N LYS A 490 -9.79 20.19 -13.12
CA LYS A 490 -8.48 20.26 -13.78
C LYS A 490 -7.72 21.54 -13.38
N ALA A 491 -8.39 22.70 -13.34
CA ALA A 491 -7.75 23.95 -12.95
C ALA A 491 -7.15 23.92 -11.55
N ASN A 492 -7.84 23.30 -10.56
CA ASN A 492 -7.30 23.17 -9.22
C ASN A 492 -6.13 22.20 -9.18
N ARG A 493 -6.16 21.10 -9.91
CA ARG A 493 -5.01 20.19 -10.03
C ARG A 493 -3.79 20.87 -10.64
N ASP A 494 -3.98 21.66 -11.71
CA ASP A 494 -2.91 22.45 -12.35
C ASP A 494 -2.32 23.50 -11.36
N ARG A 495 -3.13 24.09 -10.46
CA ARG A 495 -2.64 24.97 -9.39
C ARG A 495 -1.77 24.22 -8.37
N VAL A 496 -2.17 23.01 -7.97
CA VAL A 496 -1.36 22.16 -7.08
C VAL A 496 -0.03 21.82 -7.75
N ASP A 497 -0.03 21.41 -9.04
CA ASP A 497 1.20 21.14 -9.79
C ASP A 497 2.14 22.36 -9.80
N ALA A 498 1.61 23.54 -10.09
CA ALA A 498 2.39 24.77 -10.10
C ALA A 498 2.95 25.14 -8.71
N TYR A 499 2.15 24.93 -7.66
CA TYR A 499 2.58 25.20 -6.28
C TYR A 499 3.71 24.25 -5.86
N VAL A 500 3.52 22.95 -6.03
CA VAL A 500 4.53 21.93 -5.68
C VAL A 500 5.83 22.18 -6.44
N ALA A 501 5.75 22.44 -7.75
CA ALA A 501 6.93 22.74 -8.57
C ALA A 501 7.70 23.99 -8.08
N ARG A 502 7.03 24.95 -7.43
CA ARG A 502 7.66 26.12 -6.84
C ARG A 502 8.37 25.77 -5.53
N VAL A 503 7.68 25.10 -4.59
CA VAL A 503 8.21 24.84 -3.24
C VAL A 503 9.28 23.75 -3.26
N ALA A 504 9.14 22.72 -4.09
CA ALA A 504 10.12 21.64 -4.21
C ALA A 504 11.50 22.11 -4.76
N ARG A 505 11.54 23.19 -5.53
CA ARG A 505 12.81 23.79 -6.02
C ARG A 505 13.63 24.51 -4.94
N THR A 506 13.01 24.87 -3.84
CA THR A 506 13.68 25.60 -2.76
C THR A 506 14.39 24.68 -1.78
N LEU A 507 14.17 23.39 -1.85
CA LEU A 507 14.82 22.42 -0.97
C LEU A 507 16.28 22.21 -1.39
N PRO A 508 17.21 22.14 -0.43
CA PRO A 508 18.58 21.77 -0.72
C PRO A 508 18.59 20.33 -1.30
N VAL A 509 19.34 20.16 -2.40
CA VAL A 509 19.61 18.79 -2.91
C VAL A 509 20.36 18.07 -1.79
N PRO A 510 19.95 16.88 -1.34
CA PRO A 510 20.71 16.10 -0.36
C PRO A 510 22.14 15.90 -0.84
N ALA A 511 23.12 16.21 0.02
CA ALA A 511 24.55 16.17 -0.31
C ALA A 511 25.06 14.73 -0.53
#